data_8534c803e71f24cb99c1a04a07c4772a
#
_entry.id   8534c803e71f24cb99c1a04a07c4772a
#
_cell.length_a   1.000
_cell.length_b   1.000
_cell.length_c   1.000
_cell.angle_alpha   90.00
_cell.angle_beta   90.00
_cell.angle_gamma   90.00
#
_symmetry.space_group_name_H-M   'P 1'
#
loop_
_entity.id
_entity.type
_entity.pdbx_description
1 polymer ?
#
loop_
_entity_poly.entity_id
_entity_poly.type
_entity_poly.pdbx_seq_one_letter_code
_entity_poly.pdbx_strand_id
1 'polypeptide(L)' 'MSISYNKLWKMLVDRNMNKTELRTQAKISTNAIAKMGKNEPVSMDTMDKICKVLHCNIGDVMDFVADDDING' A
#
# COMPACT_ATOMS: atom_id res chain seq x y z
N MET A 1 -1.72 15.87 5.95
CA MET A 1 -1.54 15.06 4.74
C MET A 1 -2.09 13.66 4.97
N SER A 2 -2.67 13.10 3.95
CA SER A 2 -3.22 11.74 4.01
C SER A 2 -2.33 10.78 3.27
N ILE A 3 -2.36 9.51 3.69
CA ILE A 3 -1.63 8.45 2.99
C ILE A 3 -2.52 7.88 1.89
N SER A 4 -1.93 7.61 0.74
CA SER A 4 -2.64 6.96 -0.37
C SER A 4 -1.84 5.74 -0.82
N TYR A 5 -2.54 4.63 -1.04
CA TYR A 5 -1.93 3.41 -1.58
C TYR A 5 -2.43 3.13 -3.00
N ASN A 6 -2.95 4.15 -3.68
CA ASN A 6 -3.48 3.96 -5.02
C ASN A 6 -2.45 3.39 -5.99
N LYS A 7 -1.21 3.81 -5.85
CA LYS A 7 -0.13 3.28 -6.69
C LYS A 7 0.03 1.77 -6.49
N LEU A 8 -0.10 1.32 -5.25
CA LEU A 8 0.00 -0.11 -4.93
C LEU A 8 -1.13 -0.89 -5.60
N TRP A 9 -2.37 -0.40 -5.44
CA TRP A 9 -3.52 -1.11 -6.02
C TRP A 9 -3.42 -1.18 -7.54
N LYS A 10 -2.99 -0.09 -8.16
CA LYS A 10 -2.80 -0.07 -9.60
C LYS A 10 -1.72 -1.05 -10.04
N MET A 11 -0.62 -1.13 -9.28
CA MET A 11 0.44 -2.08 -9.56
C MET A 11 -0.06 -3.52 -9.48
N LEU A 12 -0.88 -3.83 -8.49
CA LEU A 12 -1.45 -5.16 -8.36
C LEU A 12 -2.33 -5.51 -9.55
N VAL A 13 -3.15 -4.55 -10.01
CA VAL A 13 -3.98 -4.77 -11.20
C VAL A 13 -3.09 -5.06 -12.41
N ASP A 14 -2.03 -4.29 -12.59
CA ASP A 14 -1.12 -4.47 -13.71
C ASP A 14 -0.43 -5.84 -13.68
N ARG A 15 -0.27 -6.42 -12.50
CA ARG A 15 0.39 -7.72 -12.33
C ARG A 15 -0.60 -8.87 -12.19
N ASN A 16 -1.89 -8.60 -12.37
CA ASN A 16 -2.95 -9.59 -12.17
C ASN A 16 -2.88 -10.24 -10.79
N MET A 17 -2.57 -9.43 -9.77
CA MET A 17 -2.45 -9.89 -8.40
C MET A 17 -3.54 -9.25 -7.56
N ASN A 18 -4.15 -10.01 -6.66
CA ASN A 18 -5.15 -9.45 -5.74
C ASN A 18 -4.53 -9.21 -4.36
N LYS A 19 -5.31 -8.58 -3.47
CA LYS A 19 -4.83 -8.25 -2.13
C LYS A 19 -4.48 -9.49 -1.31
N THR A 20 -5.25 -10.56 -1.47
CA THR A 20 -5.00 -11.81 -0.76
C THR A 20 -3.66 -12.41 -1.18
N GLU A 21 -3.37 -12.38 -2.48
CA GLU A 21 -2.10 -12.87 -2.98
C GLU A 21 -0.93 -12.06 -2.45
N LEU A 22 -1.08 -10.73 -2.45
CA LEU A 22 -0.05 -9.86 -1.90
C LEU A 22 0.20 -10.19 -0.43
N ARG A 23 -0.87 -10.31 0.36
CA ARG A 23 -0.77 -10.61 1.78
C ARG A 23 -0.04 -11.93 2.00
N THR A 24 -0.38 -12.95 1.24
CA THR A 24 0.24 -14.27 1.37
C THR A 24 1.71 -14.24 0.99
N GLN A 25 2.05 -13.61 -0.12
CA GLN A 25 3.43 -13.56 -0.59
C GLN A 25 4.31 -12.70 0.29
N ALA A 26 3.80 -11.58 0.76
CA ALA A 26 4.55 -10.68 1.63
C ALA A 26 4.55 -11.14 3.08
N LYS A 27 3.71 -12.11 3.42
CA LYS A 27 3.58 -12.63 4.79
C LYS A 27 3.21 -11.52 5.78
N ILE A 28 2.27 -10.69 5.38
CA ILE A 28 1.75 -9.62 6.25
C ILE A 28 0.37 -10.02 6.74
N SER A 29 -0.09 -9.33 7.79
CA SER A 29 -1.36 -9.70 8.42
C SER A 29 -2.55 -9.19 7.61
N THR A 30 -3.70 -9.83 7.83
CA THR A 30 -4.96 -9.37 7.26
C THR A 30 -5.27 -7.96 7.74
N ASN A 31 -4.92 -7.65 8.99
CA ASN A 31 -5.14 -6.34 9.56
C ASN A 31 -4.34 -5.26 8.82
N ALA A 32 -3.11 -5.57 8.42
CA ALA A 32 -2.30 -4.63 7.65
C ALA A 32 -2.95 -4.31 6.31
N ILE A 33 -3.44 -5.32 5.60
CA ILE A 33 -4.15 -5.12 4.34
C ILE A 33 -5.42 -4.29 4.55
N ALA A 34 -6.16 -4.57 5.62
CA ALA A 34 -7.38 -3.81 5.92
C ALA A 34 -7.07 -2.33 6.18
N LYS A 35 -5.99 -2.04 6.90
CA LYS A 35 -5.57 -0.66 7.14
C LYS A 35 -5.20 0.04 5.84
N MET A 36 -4.48 -0.65 4.98
CA MET A 36 -4.08 -0.08 3.70
C MET A 36 -5.30 0.20 2.82
N GLY A 37 -6.31 -0.64 2.89
CA GLY A 37 -7.56 -0.41 2.17
C GLY A 37 -8.30 0.85 2.64
N LYS A 38 -8.02 1.31 3.86
CA LYS A 38 -8.60 2.52 4.42
C LYS A 38 -7.63 3.70 4.36
N ASN A 39 -6.50 3.55 3.68
CA ASN A 39 -5.44 4.55 3.62
C ASN A 39 -4.90 4.92 5.01
N GLU A 40 -4.83 3.94 5.88
CA GLU A 40 -4.26 4.12 7.22
C GLU A 40 -2.80 3.71 7.22
N PRO A 41 -1.98 4.28 8.13
CA PRO A 41 -0.56 3.93 8.16
C PRO A 41 -0.33 2.50 8.63
N VAL A 42 0.70 1.88 8.07
CA VAL A 42 1.18 0.57 8.50
C VAL A 42 2.66 0.70 8.83
N SER A 43 3.22 -0.31 9.48
CA SER A 43 4.63 -0.24 9.89
C SER A 43 5.56 -0.24 8.68
N MET A 44 6.75 0.29 8.88
CA MET A 44 7.77 0.26 7.83
C MET A 44 8.21 -1.17 7.53
N ASP A 45 8.16 -2.05 8.53
CA ASP A 45 8.43 -3.47 8.31
C ASP A 45 7.45 -4.08 7.31
N THR A 46 6.16 -3.73 7.44
CA THR A 46 5.15 -4.17 6.50
C THR A 46 5.45 -3.64 5.09
N MET A 47 5.82 -2.37 4.99
CA MET A 47 6.14 -1.77 3.70
C MET A 47 7.37 -2.42 3.08
N ASP A 48 8.37 -2.75 3.90
CA ASP A 48 9.57 -3.44 3.43
C ASP A 48 9.22 -4.78 2.81
N LYS A 49 8.37 -5.54 3.47
CA LYS A 49 7.94 -6.85 2.97
C LYS A 49 7.21 -6.73 1.64
N ILE A 50 6.32 -5.74 1.52
CA ILE A 50 5.59 -5.51 0.29
C ILE A 50 6.55 -5.12 -0.84
N CYS A 51 7.46 -4.21 -0.58
CA CYS A 51 8.41 -3.75 -1.59
C CYS A 51 9.32 -4.88 -2.05
N LYS A 52 9.70 -5.77 -1.16
CA LYS A 52 10.52 -6.92 -1.53
C LYS A 52 9.78 -7.87 -2.47
N VAL A 53 8.51 -8.13 -2.19
CA VAL A 53 7.70 -9.00 -3.03
C VAL A 53 7.51 -8.39 -4.42
N LEU A 54 7.28 -7.10 -4.48
CA LEU A 54 6.98 -6.41 -5.74
C LEU A 54 8.23 -5.89 -6.44
N HIS A 55 9.41 -6.01 -5.82
CA HIS A 55 10.68 -5.53 -6.37
C HIS A 55 10.62 -4.04 -6.71
N CYS A 56 10.19 -3.24 -5.74
CA CYS A 56 10.01 -1.80 -5.95
C CYS A 56 10.40 -1.02 -4.69
N ASN A 57 10.37 0.29 -4.80
CA ASN A 57 10.62 1.19 -3.66
C ASN A 57 9.31 1.66 -3.06
N ILE A 58 9.38 2.17 -1.84
CA ILE A 58 8.19 2.63 -1.12
C ILE A 58 7.44 3.72 -1.89
N GLY A 59 8.14 4.59 -2.60
CA GLY A 59 7.51 5.63 -3.41
C GLY A 59 6.73 5.11 -4.61
N ASP A 60 6.93 3.84 -4.94
CA ASP A 60 6.18 3.21 -6.04
C ASP A 60 4.84 2.66 -5.58
N VAL A 61 4.63 2.54 -4.28
CA VAL A 61 3.42 1.91 -3.74
C VAL A 61 2.62 2.80 -2.82
N MET A 62 3.20 3.87 -2.28
CA MET A 62 2.45 4.78 -1.43
C MET A 62 2.84 6.22 -1.70
N ASP A 63 1.96 7.13 -1.29
CA ASP A 63 2.14 8.55 -1.50
C ASP A 63 1.53 9.30 -0.36
N PHE A 64 1.96 10.54 -0.16
CA PHE A 64 1.29 11.47 0.74
C PHE A 64 0.52 12.46 -0.10
N VAL A 65 -0.76 12.61 0.20
CA VAL A 65 -1.64 13.50 -0.54
C VAL A 65 -2.02 14.66 0.35
N ALA A 66 -1.94 15.86 -0.17
CA ALA A 66 -2.31 17.04 0.58
C ALA A 66 -3.82 17.07 0.83
N ASP A 67 -4.18 17.51 2.05
CA ASP A 67 -5.59 17.60 2.43
C ASP A 67 -6.10 19.03 2.30
N ASP A 68 -5.50 19.77 1.43
CA ASP A 68 -5.75 21.19 1.33
C ASP A 68 -7.01 21.53 0.62
N ASP A 69 -7.55 20.59 0.02
CA ASP A 69 -8.78 20.80 -0.59
C ASP A 69 -9.82 21.03 0.39
N ILE A 70 -9.40 21.14 1.40
CA ILE A 70 -10.25 21.44 2.32
C ILE A 70 -10.54 22.83 2.49
N ASN A 71 -10.20 22.92 2.17
CA ASN A 71 -10.20 23.70 2.31
C ASN A 71 -10.34 24.17 2.20
N GLY A 72 -10.24 23.94 2.11
CA GLY A 72 -10.25 24.12 2.04
C GLY A 72 -10.43 24.13 1.96
#